data_2d52112533eeb26da08549e02dc1d4eb
#
_entry.id   2d52112533eeb26da08549e02dc1d4eb
#
_cell.length_a   1.000
_cell.length_b   1.000
_cell.length_c   1.000
_cell.angle_alpha   90.00
_cell.angle_beta   90.00
_cell.angle_gamma   90.00
#
_symmetry.space_group_name_H-M   'P 1'
#
loop_
_entity.id
_entity.type
_entity.pdbx_description
1 polymer ?
#
loop_
_entity_poly.entity_id
_entity_poly.type
_entity_poly.pdbx_seq_one_letter_code
_entity_poly.pdbx_strand_id
1 'polypeptide(L)'
;MCPLFLLKQKSTEVKNMRYHNITKDDMLNGDGLRTVLWVAGCDHGCKGCQNPVTWDPNSGLEFDEAAKEEIFEQLNQSYIAGVTFSGGDPLYWGNVADITELAKEIKEKYPKKTIWLYTGSLWESIVEMDILQYVDVLVDGEFIEEKKDVSLKWKGSSNQRVIDVQQSLKTGTVVLHT
;
A
#
# COMPACT_ATOMS: atom_id res chain seq x y z
N MET A 1 -0.49 56.45 9.74
CA MET A 1 -1.17 55.49 8.84
C MET A 1 -0.23 54.33 8.57
N CYS A 2 -0.48 53.22 9.21
CA CYS A 2 0.33 52.00 9.00
C CYS A 2 -0.43 51.11 8.02
N PRO A 3 0.18 50.62 6.92
CA PRO A 3 -0.51 49.67 6.07
C PRO A 3 -0.42 48.27 6.68
N LEU A 4 -1.58 47.70 6.92
CA LEU A 4 -1.78 46.31 7.33
C LEU A 4 -1.20 45.38 6.25
N PHE A 5 -0.09 44.69 6.57
CA PHE A 5 0.41 43.59 5.77
C PHE A 5 -0.53 42.40 5.95
N LEU A 6 -1.42 42.19 5.00
CA LEU A 6 -2.18 40.96 4.85
C LEU A 6 -1.21 39.83 4.50
N LEU A 7 -0.80 39.09 5.51
CA LEU A 7 -0.20 37.78 5.35
C LEU A 7 -1.26 36.85 4.73
N LYS A 8 -1.20 36.67 3.42
CA LYS A 8 -1.85 35.55 2.74
C LYS A 8 -1.27 34.27 3.35
N GLN A 9 -2.02 33.68 4.26
CA GLN A 9 -1.83 32.28 4.62
C GLN A 9 -2.00 31.49 3.30
N LYS A 10 -0.91 30.97 2.78
CA LYS A 10 -0.95 29.87 1.82
C LYS A 10 -1.60 28.72 2.58
N SER A 11 -2.86 28.44 2.28
CA SER A 11 -3.44 27.13 2.59
C SER A 11 -2.55 26.12 1.90
N THR A 12 -1.81 25.34 2.68
CA THR A 12 -1.21 24.10 2.20
C THR A 12 -2.40 23.22 1.85
N GLU A 13 -2.74 23.16 0.57
CA GLU A 13 -3.65 22.14 0.06
C GLU A 13 -3.06 20.80 0.48
N VAL A 14 -3.73 20.11 1.37
CA VAL A 14 -3.41 18.73 1.71
C VAL A 14 -3.70 17.94 0.44
N LYS A 15 -2.64 17.57 -0.27
CA LYS A 15 -2.76 16.84 -1.52
C LYS A 15 -3.12 15.41 -1.18
N ASN A 16 -4.33 14.99 -1.52
CA ASN A 16 -4.79 13.63 -1.34
C ASN A 16 -3.92 12.65 -2.14
N MET A 17 -3.74 11.45 -1.60
CA MET A 17 -3.14 10.31 -2.29
C MET A 17 -3.83 10.10 -3.65
N ARG A 18 -3.08 9.63 -4.64
CA ARG A 18 -3.61 9.29 -5.95
C ARG A 18 -3.45 7.80 -6.24
N TYR A 19 -4.27 7.28 -7.14
CA TYR A 19 -4.28 5.87 -7.51
C TYR A 19 -4.58 5.68 -8.99
N HIS A 20 -4.17 4.55 -9.54
CA HIS A 20 -4.42 4.20 -10.95
C HIS A 20 -5.62 3.29 -11.14
N ASN A 21 -5.84 2.37 -10.22
CA ASN A 21 -6.91 1.39 -10.34
C ASN A 21 -7.31 0.81 -8.98
N ILE A 22 -8.53 0.29 -8.92
CA ILE A 22 -9.03 -0.61 -7.88
C ILE A 22 -9.44 -1.90 -8.59
N THR A 23 -8.63 -2.94 -8.44
CA THR A 23 -8.92 -4.26 -9.04
C THR A 23 -9.81 -5.06 -8.10
N LYS A 24 -10.88 -5.64 -8.65
CA LYS A 24 -11.82 -6.49 -7.92
C LYS A 24 -11.54 -7.97 -8.20
N ASP A 25 -11.84 -8.83 -7.24
CA ASP A 25 -11.71 -10.29 -7.37
C ASP A 25 -10.31 -10.75 -7.81
N ASP A 26 -9.26 -10.08 -7.32
CA ASP A 26 -7.87 -10.42 -7.62
C ASP A 26 -7.45 -11.69 -6.87
N MET A 27 -6.76 -12.59 -7.55
CA MET A 27 -6.25 -13.86 -7.02
C MET A 27 -4.70 -13.94 -6.99
N LEU A 28 -4.01 -12.90 -7.46
CA LEU A 28 -2.57 -12.93 -7.66
C LEU A 28 -1.79 -12.16 -6.57
N ASN A 29 -2.44 -11.20 -5.94
CA ASN A 29 -1.78 -10.27 -5.03
C ASN A 29 -2.13 -10.53 -3.55
N GLY A 30 -2.12 -11.79 -3.15
CA GLY A 30 -2.34 -12.24 -1.78
C GLY A 30 -3.25 -13.47 -1.68
N ASP A 31 -3.51 -13.91 -0.45
CA ASP A 31 -4.38 -15.05 -0.18
C ASP A 31 -5.85 -14.73 -0.45
N GLY A 32 -6.54 -15.67 -1.09
CA GLY A 32 -7.97 -15.58 -1.39
C GLY A 32 -8.30 -14.54 -2.45
N LEU A 33 -9.59 -14.29 -2.67
CA LEU A 33 -10.06 -13.22 -3.54
C LEU A 33 -9.93 -11.87 -2.81
N ARG A 34 -9.32 -10.88 -3.47
CA ARG A 34 -8.96 -9.61 -2.85
C ARG A 34 -9.36 -8.41 -3.71
N THR A 35 -9.49 -7.28 -3.06
CA THR A 35 -9.52 -5.99 -3.73
C THR A 35 -8.11 -5.41 -3.69
N VAL A 36 -7.58 -4.92 -4.81
CA VAL A 36 -6.24 -4.32 -4.87
C VAL A 36 -6.35 -2.84 -5.19
N LEU A 37 -5.78 -2.00 -4.33
CA LEU A 37 -5.60 -0.57 -4.56
C LEU A 37 -4.21 -0.33 -5.14
N TRP A 38 -4.16 0.23 -6.36
CA TRP A 38 -2.93 0.54 -7.08
C TRP A 38 -2.59 2.03 -6.93
N VAL A 39 -1.80 2.39 -5.92
CA VAL A 39 -1.46 3.79 -5.61
C VAL A 39 -0.45 4.38 -6.61
N ALA A 40 -0.45 5.70 -6.76
CA ALA A 40 0.55 6.46 -7.50
C ALA A 40 1.61 7.01 -6.53
N GLY A 41 2.86 7.08 -7.00
CA GLY A 41 4.02 7.56 -6.24
C GLY A 41 4.97 6.42 -5.84
N CYS A 42 6.21 6.49 -6.29
CA CYS A 42 7.27 5.56 -5.94
C CYS A 42 8.64 6.16 -6.25
N ASP A 43 9.57 6.09 -5.30
CA ASP A 43 10.94 6.60 -5.44
C ASP A 43 11.98 5.50 -5.71
N HIS A 44 11.59 4.22 -5.74
CA HIS A 44 12.53 3.11 -5.88
C HIS A 44 13.15 3.03 -7.27
N GLY A 45 12.39 3.33 -8.34
CA GLY A 45 12.90 3.34 -9.71
C GLY A 45 13.46 1.99 -10.19
N CYS A 46 12.88 0.87 -9.75
CA CYS A 46 13.38 -0.48 -10.05
C CYS A 46 13.45 -0.72 -11.54
N LYS A 47 14.62 -1.17 -12.02
CA LYS A 47 14.80 -1.57 -13.42
C LYS A 47 13.86 -2.74 -13.74
N GLY A 48 13.14 -2.66 -14.87
CA GLY A 48 12.17 -3.67 -15.27
C GLY A 48 10.90 -3.72 -14.43
N CYS A 49 10.60 -2.64 -13.68
CA CYS A 49 9.36 -2.52 -12.92
C CYS A 49 8.14 -2.85 -13.78
N GLN A 50 7.22 -3.63 -13.23
CA GLN A 50 6.00 -4.04 -13.94
C GLN A 50 4.98 -2.91 -14.06
N ASN A 51 5.11 -1.85 -13.23
CA ASN A 51 4.13 -0.77 -13.10
C ASN A 51 4.77 0.65 -13.15
N PRO A 52 5.64 0.96 -14.12
CA PRO A 52 6.34 2.25 -14.14
C PRO A 52 5.40 3.45 -14.28
N VAL A 53 4.19 3.25 -14.79
CA VAL A 53 3.15 4.29 -14.89
C VAL A 53 2.73 4.84 -13.52
N THR A 54 2.93 4.08 -12.45
CA THR A 54 2.59 4.48 -11.08
C THR A 54 3.70 5.27 -10.36
N TRP A 55 4.86 5.49 -10.98
CA TRP A 55 5.96 6.20 -10.31
C TRP A 55 5.66 7.66 -10.03
N ASP A 56 5.00 8.35 -10.99
CA ASP A 56 4.63 9.75 -10.81
C ASP A 56 3.48 9.90 -9.79
N PRO A 57 3.74 10.56 -8.63
CA PRO A 57 2.72 10.75 -7.59
C PRO A 57 1.58 11.69 -8.02
N ASN A 58 1.71 12.38 -9.15
CA ASN A 58 0.67 13.24 -9.71
C ASN A 58 -0.19 12.53 -10.76
N SER A 59 0.16 11.30 -11.13
CA SER A 59 -0.57 10.51 -12.12
C SER A 59 -1.82 9.84 -11.52
N GLY A 60 -2.68 9.33 -12.40
CA GLY A 60 -3.91 8.64 -11.98
C GLY A 60 -5.00 9.57 -11.47
N LEU A 61 -5.90 9.05 -10.66
CA LEU A 61 -7.06 9.73 -10.08
C LEU A 61 -6.80 10.11 -8.62
N GLU A 62 -7.47 11.13 -8.10
CA GLU A 62 -7.50 11.40 -6.66
C GLU A 62 -8.21 10.28 -5.91
N PHE A 63 -7.63 9.86 -4.77
CA PHE A 63 -8.28 8.93 -3.87
C PHE A 63 -9.26 9.69 -2.99
N ASP A 64 -10.50 9.75 -3.44
CA ASP A 64 -11.61 10.45 -2.77
C ASP A 64 -12.53 9.49 -2.00
N GLU A 65 -13.59 10.02 -1.41
CA GLU A 65 -14.58 9.22 -0.67
C GLU A 65 -15.26 8.19 -1.57
N ALA A 66 -15.47 8.48 -2.85
CA ALA A 66 -16.08 7.52 -3.79
C ALA A 66 -15.16 6.32 -4.05
N ALA A 67 -13.85 6.56 -4.20
CA ALA A 67 -12.85 5.49 -4.33
C ALA A 67 -12.77 4.63 -3.06
N LYS A 68 -12.83 5.26 -1.88
CA LYS A 68 -12.86 4.55 -0.60
C LYS A 68 -14.13 3.69 -0.47
N GLU A 69 -15.28 4.23 -0.81
CA GLU A 69 -16.54 3.49 -0.78
C GLU A 69 -16.53 2.29 -1.71
N GLU A 70 -15.92 2.41 -2.89
CA GLU A 70 -15.74 1.28 -3.82
C GLU A 70 -14.97 0.11 -3.17
N ILE A 71 -13.91 0.40 -2.40
CA ILE A 71 -13.17 -0.61 -1.65
C ILE A 71 -14.07 -1.22 -0.56
N PHE A 72 -14.81 -0.42 0.17
CA PHE A 72 -15.68 -0.90 1.25
C PHE A 72 -16.84 -1.75 0.75
N GLU A 73 -17.44 -1.42 -0.39
CA GLU A 73 -18.45 -2.25 -1.05
C GLU A 73 -17.90 -3.65 -1.38
N GLN A 74 -16.65 -3.74 -1.83
CA GLN A 74 -16.00 -5.02 -2.07
C GLN A 74 -15.74 -5.78 -0.77
N LEU A 75 -15.24 -5.11 0.27
CA LEU A 75 -14.97 -5.72 1.57
C LEU A 75 -16.22 -6.23 2.28
N ASN A 76 -17.41 -5.68 1.96
CA ASN A 76 -18.70 -6.18 2.43
C ASN A 76 -19.05 -7.57 1.87
N GLN A 77 -18.46 -7.97 0.74
CA GLN A 77 -18.72 -9.28 0.17
C GLN A 77 -18.08 -10.39 1.03
N SER A 78 -18.86 -11.42 1.35
CA SER A 78 -18.40 -12.50 2.23
C SER A 78 -17.20 -13.28 1.68
N TYR A 79 -17.12 -13.40 0.34
CA TYR A 79 -16.08 -14.15 -0.36
C TYR A 79 -14.77 -13.37 -0.54
N ILE A 80 -14.76 -12.06 -0.33
CA ILE A 80 -13.54 -11.25 -0.40
C ILE A 80 -12.73 -11.44 0.89
N ALA A 81 -11.50 -11.92 0.75
CA ALA A 81 -10.60 -12.19 1.88
C ALA A 81 -10.04 -10.90 2.53
N GLY A 82 -9.87 -9.84 1.73
CA GLY A 82 -9.35 -8.59 2.22
C GLY A 82 -8.90 -7.62 1.13
N VAL A 83 -8.06 -6.70 1.49
CA VAL A 83 -7.49 -5.68 0.60
C VAL A 83 -5.98 -5.85 0.47
N THR A 84 -5.44 -5.49 -0.68
CA THR A 84 -4.01 -5.38 -0.93
C THR A 84 -3.68 -3.96 -1.38
N PHE A 85 -2.70 -3.35 -0.75
CA PHE A 85 -2.12 -2.08 -1.16
C PHE A 85 -0.85 -2.34 -1.98
N SER A 86 -0.85 -1.84 -3.21
CA SER A 86 0.22 -2.04 -4.19
C SER A 86 0.27 -0.85 -5.17
N GLY A 87 0.87 -1.00 -6.34
CA GLY A 87 0.91 0.01 -7.40
C GLY A 87 2.28 0.62 -7.56
N GLY A 88 2.44 1.88 -7.19
CA GLY A 88 3.71 2.52 -6.90
C GLY A 88 4.26 1.96 -5.60
N ASP A 89 4.41 2.80 -4.59
CA ASP A 89 4.72 2.31 -3.24
C ASP A 89 3.70 2.89 -2.23
N PRO A 90 2.91 2.05 -1.55
CA PRO A 90 2.01 2.52 -0.49
C PRO A 90 2.73 3.26 0.65
N LEU A 91 4.02 2.96 0.88
CA LEU A 91 4.84 3.64 1.88
C LEU A 91 5.62 4.85 1.32
N TYR A 92 5.40 5.21 0.06
CA TYR A 92 5.87 6.49 -0.46
C TYR A 92 5.43 7.62 0.48
N TRP A 93 6.34 8.57 0.77
CA TRP A 93 6.10 9.63 1.77
C TRP A 93 4.78 10.41 1.56
N GLY A 94 4.33 10.56 0.31
CA GLY A 94 3.06 11.21 -0.02
C GLY A 94 1.82 10.32 0.14
N ASN A 95 1.99 9.02 0.37
CA ASN A 95 0.89 8.04 0.48
C ASN A 95 0.72 7.50 1.89
N VAL A 96 1.80 7.40 2.66
CA VAL A 96 1.83 6.63 3.92
C VAL A 96 0.79 7.07 4.95
N ALA A 97 0.51 8.37 5.04
CA ALA A 97 -0.49 8.89 5.98
C ALA A 97 -1.91 8.42 5.59
N ASP A 98 -2.28 8.58 4.33
CA ASP A 98 -3.62 8.20 3.83
C ASP A 98 -3.82 6.67 3.86
N ILE A 99 -2.79 5.90 3.49
CA ILE A 99 -2.82 4.43 3.55
C ILE A 99 -2.93 3.94 5.00
N THR A 100 -2.24 4.57 5.95
CA THR A 100 -2.33 4.21 7.37
C THR A 100 -3.74 4.44 7.91
N GLU A 101 -4.33 5.58 7.60
CA GLU A 101 -5.71 5.88 8.03
C GLU A 101 -6.72 4.94 7.38
N LEU A 102 -6.58 4.64 6.09
CA LEU A 102 -7.41 3.66 5.38
C LEU A 102 -7.29 2.26 6.00
N ALA A 103 -6.08 1.81 6.30
CA ALA A 103 -5.82 0.51 6.92
C ALA A 103 -6.48 0.41 8.30
N LYS A 104 -6.38 1.46 9.11
CA LYS A 104 -7.03 1.57 10.42
C LYS A 104 -8.55 1.47 10.27
N GLU A 105 -9.16 2.28 9.41
CA GLU A 105 -10.61 2.29 9.17
C GLU A 105 -11.12 0.91 8.69
N ILE A 106 -10.36 0.25 7.82
CA ILE A 106 -10.68 -1.11 7.36
C ILE A 106 -10.66 -2.10 8.52
N LYS A 107 -9.65 -2.06 9.39
CA LYS A 107 -9.59 -2.96 10.56
C LYS A 107 -10.70 -2.71 11.57
N GLU A 108 -11.13 -1.47 11.75
CA GLU A 108 -12.24 -1.10 12.61
C GLU A 108 -13.57 -1.63 12.06
N LYS A 109 -13.84 -1.43 10.76
CA LYS A 109 -15.09 -1.84 10.12
C LYS A 109 -15.15 -3.32 9.77
N TYR A 110 -14.01 -3.90 9.37
CA TYR A 110 -13.89 -5.25 8.85
C TYR A 110 -12.77 -6.04 9.55
N PRO A 111 -12.86 -6.27 10.86
CA PRO A 111 -11.74 -6.84 11.65
C PRO A 111 -11.29 -8.24 11.19
N LYS A 112 -12.13 -8.96 10.44
CA LYS A 112 -11.80 -10.29 9.89
C LYS A 112 -11.15 -10.24 8.51
N LYS A 113 -11.15 -9.09 7.84
CA LYS A 113 -10.52 -8.92 6.53
C LYS A 113 -9.03 -8.69 6.70
N THR A 114 -8.22 -9.35 5.88
CA THR A 114 -6.77 -9.21 5.93
C THR A 114 -6.28 -8.06 5.06
N ILE A 115 -5.20 -7.41 5.49
CA ILE A 115 -4.52 -6.35 4.76
C ILE A 115 -3.15 -6.85 4.34
N TRP A 116 -2.90 -6.85 3.03
CA TRP A 116 -1.59 -7.08 2.42
C TRP A 116 -1.01 -5.77 1.93
N LEU A 117 0.31 -5.62 2.03
CA LEU A 117 1.03 -4.43 1.58
C LEU A 117 2.29 -4.81 0.84
N TYR A 118 2.49 -4.23 -0.34
CA TYR A 118 3.70 -4.35 -1.15
C TYR A 118 4.52 -3.07 -1.02
N THR A 119 5.82 -3.20 -0.78
CA THR A 119 6.75 -2.06 -0.74
C THR A 119 8.13 -2.45 -1.24
N GLY A 120 8.85 -1.53 -1.84
CA GLY A 120 10.26 -1.70 -2.16
C GLY A 120 11.18 -1.56 -0.93
N SER A 121 10.68 -1.02 0.18
CA SER A 121 11.45 -0.90 1.42
C SER A 121 11.62 -2.24 2.12
N LEU A 122 12.73 -2.43 2.83
CA LEU A 122 12.96 -3.62 3.63
C LEU A 122 12.32 -3.50 5.01
N TRP A 123 11.84 -4.62 5.55
CA TRP A 123 11.26 -4.72 6.90
C TRP A 123 12.07 -3.96 7.95
N GLU A 124 13.38 -4.14 7.94
CA GLU A 124 14.31 -3.56 8.92
C GLU A 124 14.30 -2.02 8.92
N SER A 125 13.91 -1.39 7.81
CA SER A 125 13.82 0.07 7.68
C SER A 125 12.45 0.64 8.04
N ILE A 126 11.42 -0.19 8.10
CA ILE A 126 10.02 0.24 8.27
C ILE A 126 9.34 -0.33 9.50
N VAL A 127 10.00 -1.20 10.27
CA VAL A 127 9.42 -1.93 11.41
C VAL A 127 8.79 -1.02 12.47
N GLU A 128 9.25 0.23 12.60
CA GLU A 128 8.72 1.23 13.53
C GLU A 128 7.53 2.04 12.96
N MET A 129 7.08 1.77 11.73
CA MET A 129 5.99 2.51 11.12
C MET A 129 4.62 2.06 11.67
N ASP A 130 3.79 3.02 12.05
CA ASP A 130 2.47 2.77 12.64
C ASP A 130 1.56 1.88 11.79
N ILE A 131 1.67 1.95 10.48
CA ILE A 131 0.84 1.15 9.56
C ILE A 131 0.97 -0.35 9.80
N LEU A 132 2.13 -0.83 10.23
CA LEU A 132 2.38 -2.27 10.41
C LEU A 132 1.50 -2.92 11.47
N GLN A 133 0.96 -2.14 12.42
CA GLN A 133 0.00 -2.67 13.38
C GLN A 133 -1.33 -3.12 12.74
N TYR A 134 -1.64 -2.63 11.54
CA TYR A 134 -2.86 -2.95 10.79
C TYR A 134 -2.64 -3.96 9.65
N VAL A 135 -1.39 -4.14 9.22
CA VAL A 135 -1.02 -5.02 8.10
C VAL A 135 -0.87 -6.46 8.60
N ASP A 136 -1.44 -7.41 7.87
CA ASP A 136 -1.29 -8.84 8.18
C ASP A 136 -0.09 -9.44 7.45
N VAL A 137 0.09 -9.11 6.17
CA VAL A 137 1.18 -9.64 5.35
C VAL A 137 1.86 -8.51 4.57
N LEU A 138 3.18 -8.49 4.62
CA LEU A 138 4.04 -7.55 3.91
C LEU A 138 4.87 -8.29 2.85
N VAL A 139 4.85 -7.79 1.63
CA VAL A 139 5.83 -8.17 0.60
C VAL A 139 6.86 -7.07 0.52
N ASP A 140 8.07 -7.33 0.98
CA ASP A 140 9.13 -6.33 1.13
C ASP A 140 10.27 -6.49 0.11
N GLY A 141 10.97 -5.40 -0.12
CA GLY A 141 12.16 -5.36 -0.97
C GLY A 141 11.90 -4.94 -2.42
N GLU A 142 12.86 -4.25 -2.98
CA GLU A 142 12.82 -3.80 -4.37
C GLU A 142 12.77 -4.97 -5.35
N PHE A 143 12.04 -4.78 -6.45
CA PHE A 143 12.10 -5.72 -7.56
C PHE A 143 13.48 -5.68 -8.22
N ILE A 144 14.11 -6.83 -8.37
CA ILE A 144 15.40 -7.00 -9.05
C ILE A 144 15.19 -7.83 -10.30
N GLU A 145 15.39 -7.21 -11.48
CA GLU A 145 15.10 -7.82 -12.77
C GLU A 145 15.89 -9.13 -12.99
N GLU A 146 17.15 -9.17 -12.56
CA GLU A 146 18.02 -10.35 -12.66
C GLU A 146 17.58 -11.53 -11.77
N LYS A 147 16.71 -11.25 -10.80
CA LYS A 147 16.11 -12.23 -9.88
C LYS A 147 14.63 -12.49 -10.15
N LYS A 148 14.12 -11.97 -11.27
CA LYS A 148 12.74 -12.18 -11.69
C LYS A 148 12.47 -13.67 -11.89
N ASP A 149 11.36 -14.14 -11.32
CA ASP A 149 10.90 -15.52 -11.48
C ASP A 149 9.36 -15.52 -11.42
N VAL A 150 8.73 -15.88 -12.52
CA VAL A 150 7.28 -15.88 -12.67
C VAL A 150 6.59 -17.04 -11.93
N SER A 151 7.37 -18.03 -11.47
CA SER A 151 6.86 -19.14 -10.64
C SER A 151 6.71 -18.79 -9.16
N LEU A 152 7.27 -17.66 -8.73
CA LEU A 152 7.19 -17.21 -7.34
C LEU A 152 5.76 -16.78 -6.99
N LYS A 153 5.27 -17.26 -5.86
CA LYS A 153 3.98 -16.90 -5.34
C LYS A 153 4.06 -15.52 -4.67
N TRP A 154 3.18 -14.59 -5.07
CA TRP A 154 2.97 -13.25 -4.51
C TRP A 154 4.14 -12.25 -4.60
N LYS A 155 5.23 -12.57 -5.24
CA LYS A 155 6.40 -11.69 -5.41
C LYS A 155 7.00 -11.81 -6.81
N GLY A 156 7.64 -10.74 -7.27
CA GLY A 156 8.18 -10.68 -8.64
C GLY A 156 9.62 -11.14 -8.78
N SER A 157 10.41 -11.09 -7.71
CA SER A 157 11.81 -11.48 -7.71
C SER A 157 12.19 -12.23 -6.42
N SER A 158 13.18 -13.13 -6.52
CA SER A 158 13.51 -14.08 -5.44
C SER A 158 14.08 -13.43 -4.18
N ASN A 159 14.60 -12.21 -4.27
CA ASN A 159 15.08 -11.44 -3.11
C ASN A 159 13.97 -10.89 -2.22
N GLN A 160 12.74 -10.73 -2.75
CA GLN A 160 11.61 -10.22 -1.97
C GLN A 160 11.14 -11.28 -0.98
N ARG A 161 10.61 -10.81 0.16
CA ARG A 161 10.08 -11.69 1.21
C ARG A 161 8.58 -11.46 1.37
N VAL A 162 7.85 -12.53 1.67
CA VAL A 162 6.45 -12.48 2.08
C VAL A 162 6.42 -12.73 3.59
N ILE A 163 6.11 -11.70 4.36
CA ILE A 163 6.32 -11.64 5.81
C ILE A 163 4.96 -11.65 6.53
N ASP A 164 4.80 -12.55 7.50
CA ASP A 164 3.72 -12.47 8.48
C ASP A 164 4.06 -11.35 9.46
N VAL A 165 3.38 -10.21 9.32
CA VAL A 165 3.68 -8.99 10.06
C VAL A 165 3.38 -9.17 11.55
N GLN A 166 2.24 -9.72 11.90
CA GLN A 166 1.81 -9.82 13.29
C GLN A 166 2.67 -10.81 14.09
N GLN A 167 3.05 -11.92 13.47
CA GLN A 167 3.99 -12.85 14.11
C GLN A 167 5.39 -12.25 14.22
N SER A 168 5.83 -11.53 13.21
CA SER A 168 7.15 -10.86 13.22
C SER A 168 7.23 -9.77 14.29
N LEU A 169 6.20 -8.94 14.45
CA LEU A 169 6.13 -7.95 15.53
C LEU A 169 6.13 -8.60 16.91
N LYS A 170 5.39 -9.71 17.08
CA LYS A 170 5.29 -10.44 18.34
C LYS A 170 6.61 -11.11 18.76
N THR A 171 7.35 -11.65 17.79
CA THR A 171 8.59 -12.41 18.07
C THR A 171 9.85 -11.54 18.05
N GLY A 172 9.77 -10.33 17.47
CA GLY A 172 10.93 -9.45 17.23
C GLY A 172 11.86 -9.91 16.13
N THR A 173 11.45 -10.92 15.35
CA THR A 173 12.21 -11.47 14.20
C THR A 173 11.30 -11.68 13.02
N VAL A 174 11.85 -11.61 11.79
CA VAL A 174 11.06 -11.84 10.57
C VAL A 174 10.55 -13.27 10.54
N VAL A 175 9.24 -13.43 10.46
CA VAL A 175 8.53 -14.71 10.24
C VAL A 175 7.93 -14.67 8.84
N LEU A 176 8.28 -15.66 8.01
CA LEU A 176 7.74 -15.74 6.64
C LEU A 176 6.30 -16.27 6.66
N HIS A 177 5.48 -15.68 5.81
CA HIS A 177 4.12 -16.14 5.54
C HIS A 177 4.14 -17.39 4.65
N THR A 178 3.32 -18.37 4.94
CA THR A 178 3.25 -19.68 4.24
C THR A 178 1.88 -19.92 3.63
#